data_312b955987ff5b6db48332a28fb3e918
#
_entry.id   312b955987ff5b6db48332a28fb3e918
#
_cell.length_a   1.000
_cell.length_b   1.000
_cell.length_c   1.000
_cell.angle_alpha   90.00
_cell.angle_beta   90.00
_cell.angle_gamma   90.00
#
_symmetry.space_group_name_H-M   'P 1'
#
loop_
_entity.id
_entity.type
_entity.pdbx_description
1 polymer ?
#
loop_
_entity_poly.entity_id
_entity_poly.type
_entity_poly.pdbx_seq_one_letter_code
_entity_poly.pdbx_strand_id
1 'polypeptide(L)'
;TVKHWALLAYLMLVWGFAFALIAVALESFHPLFIVWSRLWMGALVVWCVWRWRQQRWFLGREWWPRLTVLSLTGNIIPFSLIAWAEQSVPSAEVGILMALMPIATLLLAHWLLKHEPLTWKRFAGVLVGFAGVALLVGDDLLSAGASGQWPGQAAALLATVSYAFNGV
;
A
#
# COMPACT_ATOMS: atom_id res chain seq x y z
N THR A 1 -1.21 -18.42 -17.80
CA THR A 1 -2.46 -19.22 -17.88
C THR A 1 -3.66 -18.39 -17.48
N VAL A 2 -4.88 -18.78 -17.93
CA VAL A 2 -6.17 -18.09 -17.60
C VAL A 2 -6.32 -17.90 -16.10
N LYS A 3 -5.90 -18.88 -15.28
CA LYS A 3 -5.92 -18.80 -13.81
C LYS A 3 -5.15 -17.61 -13.25
N HIS A 4 -3.98 -17.29 -13.80
CA HIS A 4 -3.18 -16.15 -13.34
C HIS A 4 -3.83 -14.82 -13.68
N TRP A 5 -4.45 -14.72 -14.86
CA TRP A 5 -5.21 -13.52 -15.25
C TRP A 5 -6.45 -13.32 -14.37
N ALA A 6 -7.19 -14.40 -14.10
CA ALA A 6 -8.34 -14.35 -13.20
C ALA A 6 -7.95 -13.94 -11.77
N LEU A 7 -6.83 -14.47 -11.26
CA LEU A 7 -6.30 -14.08 -9.95
C LEU A 7 -5.86 -12.61 -9.93
N LEU A 8 -5.20 -12.15 -10.98
CA LEU A 8 -4.81 -10.75 -11.12
C LEU A 8 -6.04 -9.82 -11.14
N ALA A 9 -7.05 -10.15 -11.94
CA ALA A 9 -8.29 -9.39 -11.99
C ALA A 9 -9.00 -9.36 -10.61
N TYR A 10 -9.04 -10.49 -9.92
CA TYR A 10 -9.59 -10.57 -8.56
C TYR A 10 -8.83 -9.65 -7.58
N LEU A 11 -7.49 -9.70 -7.61
CA LEU A 11 -6.66 -8.84 -6.76
C LEU A 11 -6.87 -7.35 -7.07
N MET A 12 -6.95 -6.98 -8.37
CA MET A 12 -7.25 -5.60 -8.78
C MET A 12 -8.58 -5.11 -8.20
N LEU A 13 -9.63 -5.92 -8.28
CA LEU A 13 -10.93 -5.57 -7.73
C LEU A 13 -10.86 -5.42 -6.21
N VAL A 14 -10.30 -6.40 -5.49
CA VAL A 14 -10.22 -6.36 -4.02
C VAL A 14 -9.42 -5.15 -3.54
N TRP A 15 -8.29 -4.86 -4.17
CA TRP A 15 -7.45 -3.72 -3.78
C TRP A 15 -8.05 -2.39 -4.20
N GLY A 16 -8.64 -2.31 -5.40
CA GLY A 16 -9.31 -1.08 -5.87
C GLY A 16 -10.49 -0.68 -4.98
N PHE A 17 -11.33 -1.65 -4.59
CA PHE A 17 -12.43 -1.40 -3.68
C PHE A 17 -11.98 -1.09 -2.24
N ALA A 18 -10.78 -1.50 -1.84
CA ALA A 18 -10.30 -1.28 -0.47
C ALA A 18 -10.25 0.20 -0.09
N PHE A 19 -9.83 1.08 -1.00
CA PHE A 19 -9.79 2.53 -0.77
C PHE A 19 -11.20 3.11 -0.62
N ALA A 20 -12.11 2.75 -1.53
CA ALA A 20 -13.50 3.20 -1.44
C ALA A 20 -14.20 2.73 -0.15
N LEU A 21 -13.92 1.50 0.30
CA LEU A 21 -14.45 0.97 1.56
C LEU A 21 -13.87 1.70 2.79
N ILE A 22 -12.61 2.11 2.76
CA ILE A 22 -12.02 2.93 3.83
C ILE A 22 -12.71 4.29 3.87
N ALA A 23 -12.90 4.95 2.72
CA ALA A 23 -13.57 6.24 2.65
C ALA A 23 -15.00 6.18 3.26
N VAL A 24 -15.79 5.17 2.88
CA VAL A 24 -17.13 4.95 3.47
C VAL A 24 -17.06 4.67 4.98
N ALA A 25 -16.08 3.86 5.41
CA ALA A 25 -15.93 3.56 6.83
C ALA A 25 -15.54 4.79 7.66
N LEU A 26 -14.77 5.73 7.08
CA LEU A 26 -14.37 6.98 7.72
C LEU A 26 -15.53 7.93 8.02
N GLU A 27 -16.67 7.77 7.35
CA GLU A 27 -17.89 8.53 7.67
C GLU A 27 -18.41 8.24 9.09
N SER A 28 -18.14 7.05 9.61
CA SER A 28 -18.70 6.58 10.88
C SER A 28 -17.66 6.16 11.92
N PHE A 29 -16.43 5.88 11.51
CA PHE A 29 -15.40 5.33 12.38
C PHE A 29 -14.11 6.13 12.34
N HIS A 30 -13.43 6.19 13.49
CA HIS A 30 -12.11 6.79 13.57
C HIS A 30 -11.06 5.98 12.79
N PRO A 31 -10.10 6.62 12.07
CA PRO A 31 -9.08 5.92 11.26
C PRO A 31 -8.38 4.78 11.97
N LEU A 32 -7.94 4.99 13.22
CA LEU A 32 -7.24 3.96 14.00
C LEU A 32 -8.13 2.74 14.30
N PHE A 33 -9.44 2.93 14.45
CA PHE A 33 -10.37 1.81 14.64
C PHE A 33 -10.48 0.97 13.36
N ILE A 34 -10.54 1.62 12.20
CA ILE A 34 -10.57 0.94 10.89
C ILE A 34 -9.31 0.11 10.71
N VAL A 35 -8.13 0.68 10.99
CA VAL A 35 -6.85 -0.04 10.89
C VAL A 35 -6.80 -1.22 11.85
N TRP A 36 -7.14 -0.99 13.12
CA TRP A 36 -7.15 -2.02 14.14
C TRP A 36 -8.10 -3.18 13.78
N SER A 37 -9.33 -2.89 13.38
CA SER A 37 -10.31 -3.92 13.01
C SER A 37 -9.86 -4.75 11.81
N ARG A 38 -9.28 -4.11 10.78
CA ARG A 38 -8.72 -4.82 9.60
C ARG A 38 -7.60 -5.77 9.99
N LEU A 39 -6.66 -5.30 10.81
CA LEU A 39 -5.52 -6.11 11.26
C LEU A 39 -5.98 -7.29 12.13
N TRP A 40 -6.93 -7.06 13.04
CA TRP A 40 -7.50 -8.10 13.89
C TRP A 40 -8.27 -9.15 13.08
N MET A 41 -9.14 -8.72 12.18
CA MET A 41 -9.88 -9.65 11.32
C MET A 41 -8.94 -10.49 10.46
N GLY A 42 -7.92 -9.85 9.84
CA GLY A 42 -6.91 -10.55 9.08
C GLY A 42 -6.14 -11.57 9.91
N ALA A 43 -5.68 -11.17 11.10
CA ALA A 43 -4.96 -12.05 12.02
C ALA A 43 -5.83 -13.24 12.48
N LEU A 44 -7.12 -12.99 12.77
CA LEU A 44 -8.07 -14.03 13.16
C LEU A 44 -8.27 -15.05 12.05
N VAL A 45 -8.48 -14.59 10.81
CA VAL A 45 -8.63 -15.49 9.64
C VAL A 45 -7.39 -16.35 9.45
N VAL A 46 -6.19 -15.75 9.47
CA VAL A 46 -4.92 -16.48 9.34
C VAL A 46 -4.76 -17.48 10.48
N TRP A 47 -5.07 -17.09 11.72
CA TRP A 47 -5.03 -17.97 12.87
C TRP A 47 -6.00 -19.15 12.75
N CYS A 48 -7.24 -18.93 12.31
CA CYS A 48 -8.23 -19.99 12.08
C CYS A 48 -7.74 -20.98 11.02
N VAL A 49 -7.22 -20.48 9.89
CA VAL A 49 -6.67 -21.31 8.81
C VAL A 49 -5.47 -22.13 9.30
N TRP A 50 -4.57 -21.51 10.07
CA TRP A 50 -3.42 -22.19 10.66
C TRP A 50 -3.86 -23.30 11.60
N ARG A 51 -4.83 -23.05 12.48
CA ARG A 51 -5.41 -24.04 13.39
C ARG A 51 -6.08 -25.20 12.63
N TRP A 52 -6.83 -24.86 11.60
CA TRP A 52 -7.53 -25.87 10.77
C TRP A 52 -6.54 -26.78 10.02
N ARG A 53 -5.45 -26.20 9.50
CA ARG A 53 -4.40 -26.96 8.80
C ARG A 53 -3.48 -27.72 9.73
N GLN A 54 -3.64 -27.63 11.04
CA GLN A 54 -2.81 -28.27 12.07
C GLN A 54 -1.29 -28.08 11.86
N GLN A 55 -0.91 -26.94 11.31
CA GLN A 55 0.50 -26.65 11.05
C GLN A 55 1.25 -26.38 12.36
N ARG A 56 2.49 -26.88 12.44
CA ARG A 56 3.36 -26.62 13.58
C ARG A 56 3.97 -25.23 13.46
N TRP A 57 4.14 -24.56 14.58
CA TRP A 57 4.87 -23.30 14.64
C TRP A 57 6.37 -23.58 14.48
N PHE A 58 7.00 -23.05 13.41
CA PHE A 58 8.41 -23.32 13.10
C PHE A 58 9.33 -22.12 13.35
N LEU A 59 8.76 -20.95 13.67
CA LEU A 59 9.57 -19.75 13.84
C LEU A 59 10.07 -19.63 15.29
N GLY A 60 11.40 -19.59 15.44
CA GLY A 60 12.05 -19.30 16.71
C GLY A 60 11.98 -17.80 17.07
N ARG A 61 12.40 -17.47 18.30
CA ARG A 61 12.38 -16.08 18.81
C ARG A 61 13.28 -15.13 18.02
N GLU A 62 14.27 -15.64 17.30
CA GLU A 62 15.19 -14.90 16.44
C GLU A 62 14.48 -14.21 15.25
N TRP A 63 13.30 -14.68 14.86
CA TRP A 63 12.51 -14.09 13.78
C TRP A 63 11.65 -12.90 14.22
N TRP A 64 11.38 -12.75 15.52
CA TRP A 64 10.49 -11.71 16.02
C TRP A 64 10.88 -10.29 15.61
N PRO A 65 12.15 -9.85 15.70
CA PRO A 65 12.51 -8.51 15.28
C PRO A 65 12.22 -8.25 13.80
N ARG A 66 12.53 -9.23 12.94
CA ARG A 66 12.25 -9.12 11.49
C ARG A 66 10.74 -9.06 11.21
N LEU A 67 9.97 -9.93 11.83
CA LEU A 67 8.51 -9.95 11.70
C LEU A 67 7.88 -8.65 12.21
N THR A 68 8.42 -8.07 13.28
CA THR A 68 7.97 -6.79 13.80
C THR A 68 8.21 -5.68 12.77
N VAL A 69 9.41 -5.59 12.20
CA VAL A 69 9.72 -4.61 11.14
C VAL A 69 8.80 -4.79 9.95
N LEU A 70 8.64 -6.02 9.44
CA LEU A 70 7.76 -6.34 8.32
C LEU A 70 6.28 -5.97 8.63
N SER A 71 5.82 -6.23 9.85
CA SER A 71 4.45 -5.88 10.26
C SER A 71 4.25 -4.36 10.38
N LEU A 72 5.24 -3.64 10.89
CA LEU A 72 5.19 -2.19 11.00
C LEU A 72 5.20 -1.54 9.61
N THR A 73 6.17 -1.89 8.77
CA THR A 73 6.38 -1.24 7.46
C THR A 73 5.40 -1.70 6.39
N GLY A 74 4.89 -2.94 6.49
CA GLY A 74 3.99 -3.52 5.50
C GLY A 74 2.50 -3.43 5.87
N ASN A 75 2.17 -3.09 7.12
CA ASN A 75 0.77 -3.07 7.53
C ASN A 75 0.44 -1.86 8.41
N ILE A 76 1.00 -1.76 9.62
CA ILE A 76 0.57 -0.79 10.62
C ILE A 76 0.79 0.65 10.12
N ILE A 77 2.01 0.98 9.71
CA ILE A 77 2.36 2.32 9.24
C ILE A 77 1.57 2.69 7.98
N PRO A 78 1.63 1.91 6.87
CA PRO A 78 0.96 2.33 5.65
C PRO A 78 -0.57 2.35 5.79
N PHE A 79 -1.20 1.41 6.51
CA PHE A 79 -2.64 1.44 6.71
C PHE A 79 -3.09 2.66 7.54
N SER A 80 -2.30 3.03 8.55
CA SER A 80 -2.59 4.22 9.36
C SER A 80 -2.46 5.50 8.55
N LEU A 81 -1.42 5.60 7.73
CA LEU A 81 -1.19 6.75 6.86
C LEU A 81 -2.25 6.88 5.78
N ILE A 82 -2.68 5.77 5.16
CA ILE A 82 -3.76 5.76 4.17
C ILE A 82 -5.08 6.20 4.81
N ALA A 83 -5.48 5.58 5.92
CA ALA A 83 -6.72 5.92 6.60
C ALA A 83 -6.73 7.38 7.11
N TRP A 84 -5.57 7.90 7.48
CA TRP A 84 -5.43 9.30 7.85
C TRP A 84 -5.48 10.23 6.63
N ALA A 85 -4.84 9.87 5.53
CA ALA A 85 -4.87 10.63 4.27
C ALA A 85 -6.30 10.76 3.73
N GLU A 86 -7.08 9.70 3.73
CA GLU A 86 -8.45 9.67 3.22
C GLU A 86 -9.45 10.50 4.04
N GLN A 87 -9.06 11.05 5.20
CA GLN A 87 -9.88 12.04 5.90
C GLN A 87 -9.95 13.39 5.17
N SER A 88 -8.95 13.72 4.36
CA SER A 88 -8.83 15.01 3.68
C SER A 88 -8.58 14.90 2.18
N VAL A 89 -8.19 13.72 1.69
CA VAL A 89 -7.85 13.44 0.30
C VAL A 89 -8.84 12.40 -0.24
N PRO A 90 -9.44 12.61 -1.41
CA PRO A 90 -10.31 11.62 -2.04
C PRO A 90 -9.60 10.27 -2.24
N SER A 91 -10.31 9.16 -2.01
CA SER A 91 -9.76 7.81 -2.12
C SER A 91 -9.15 7.49 -3.50
N ALA A 92 -9.74 8.06 -4.56
CA ALA A 92 -9.20 7.94 -5.93
C ALA A 92 -7.81 8.56 -6.03
N GLU A 93 -7.60 9.73 -5.45
CA GLU A 93 -6.31 10.44 -5.45
C GLU A 93 -5.28 9.69 -4.61
N VAL A 94 -5.66 9.19 -3.43
CA VAL A 94 -4.79 8.33 -2.61
C VAL A 94 -4.36 7.09 -3.40
N GLY A 95 -5.29 6.42 -4.11
CA GLY A 95 -4.98 5.29 -4.97
C GLY A 95 -3.96 5.61 -6.06
N ILE A 96 -4.01 6.81 -6.62
CA ILE A 96 -3.09 7.28 -7.65
C ILE A 96 -1.71 7.60 -7.07
N LEU A 97 -1.64 8.26 -5.93
CA LEU A 97 -0.39 8.48 -5.21
C LEU A 97 0.27 7.13 -4.85
N MET A 98 -0.53 6.13 -4.51
CA MET A 98 -0.07 4.76 -4.29
C MET A 98 0.45 4.08 -5.57
N ALA A 99 0.01 4.48 -6.76
CA ALA A 99 0.55 3.97 -8.03
C ALA A 99 2.03 4.35 -8.27
N LEU A 100 2.61 5.24 -7.45
CA LEU A 100 4.05 5.51 -7.40
C LEU A 100 4.87 4.39 -6.71
N MET A 101 4.23 3.37 -6.13
CA MET A 101 4.91 2.28 -5.41
C MET A 101 5.96 1.56 -6.26
N PRO A 102 5.75 1.23 -7.55
CA PRO A 102 6.79 0.62 -8.38
C PRO A 102 8.03 1.51 -8.54
N ILE A 103 7.86 2.83 -8.58
CA ILE A 103 8.96 3.80 -8.65
C ILE A 103 9.76 3.76 -7.34
N ALA A 104 9.06 3.90 -6.22
CA ALA A 104 9.69 3.87 -4.90
C ALA A 104 10.43 2.53 -4.67
N THR A 105 9.80 1.40 -5.06
CA THR A 105 10.42 0.08 -4.96
C THR A 105 11.68 -0.03 -5.83
N LEU A 106 11.64 0.46 -7.07
CA LEU A 106 12.78 0.44 -7.98
C LEU A 106 13.96 1.26 -7.43
N LEU A 107 13.70 2.44 -6.90
CA LEU A 107 14.73 3.31 -6.32
C LEU A 107 15.32 2.68 -5.04
N LEU A 108 14.47 2.18 -4.16
CA LEU A 108 14.92 1.52 -2.92
C LEU A 108 15.70 0.23 -3.23
N ALA A 109 15.23 -0.59 -4.15
CA ALA A 109 15.93 -1.80 -4.57
C ALA A 109 17.32 -1.48 -5.16
N HIS A 110 17.42 -0.42 -5.97
CA HIS A 110 18.71 0.01 -6.50
C HIS A 110 19.69 0.46 -5.40
N TRP A 111 19.21 1.11 -4.36
CA TRP A 111 20.05 1.61 -3.27
C TRP A 111 20.40 0.54 -2.23
N LEU A 112 19.44 -0.35 -1.93
CA LEU A 112 19.58 -1.34 -0.87
C LEU A 112 20.13 -2.69 -1.36
N LEU A 113 19.86 -3.06 -2.63
CA LEU A 113 20.25 -4.34 -3.19
C LEU A 113 21.41 -4.17 -4.20
N LYS A 114 22.56 -4.80 -3.91
CA LYS A 114 23.78 -4.69 -4.72
C LYS A 114 23.67 -5.20 -6.17
N HIS A 115 22.61 -5.94 -6.50
CA HIS A 115 22.45 -6.64 -7.78
C HIS A 115 21.21 -6.21 -8.59
N GLU A 116 20.55 -5.11 -8.19
CA GLU A 116 19.40 -4.58 -8.94
C GLU A 116 19.78 -3.26 -9.66
N PRO A 117 20.39 -3.33 -10.86
CA PRO A 117 20.76 -2.14 -11.58
C PRO A 117 19.51 -1.41 -12.10
N LEU A 118 19.53 -0.10 -11.93
CA LEU A 118 18.54 0.78 -12.55
C LEU A 118 18.80 0.83 -14.07
N THR A 119 18.14 -0.04 -14.83
CA THR A 119 18.24 -0.01 -16.28
C THR A 119 17.39 1.12 -16.85
N TRP A 120 17.86 1.77 -17.93
CA TRP A 120 17.13 2.83 -18.62
C TRP A 120 15.71 2.39 -19.06
N LYS A 121 15.55 1.14 -19.47
CA LYS A 121 14.24 0.58 -19.85
C LYS A 121 13.25 0.52 -18.68
N ARG A 122 13.71 0.11 -17.48
CA ARG A 122 12.90 0.08 -16.27
C ARG A 122 12.52 1.51 -15.84
N PHE A 123 13.47 2.42 -15.88
CA PHE A 123 13.25 3.82 -15.54
C PHE A 123 12.27 4.50 -16.52
N ALA A 124 12.43 4.29 -17.82
CA ALA A 124 11.53 4.82 -18.84
C ALA A 124 10.09 4.28 -18.66
N GLY A 125 9.92 2.97 -18.40
CA GLY A 125 8.60 2.39 -18.16
C GLY A 125 7.91 2.99 -16.94
N VAL A 126 8.68 3.24 -15.89
CA VAL A 126 8.21 3.91 -14.66
C VAL A 126 7.77 5.34 -14.96
N LEU A 127 8.56 6.12 -15.72
CA LEU A 127 8.21 7.49 -16.10
C LEU A 127 6.94 7.54 -16.96
N VAL A 128 6.77 6.62 -17.90
CA VAL A 128 5.56 6.52 -18.72
C VAL A 128 4.35 6.20 -17.86
N GLY A 129 4.46 5.24 -16.93
CA GLY A 129 3.39 4.92 -15.99
C GLY A 129 3.02 6.10 -15.11
N PHE A 130 4.02 6.80 -14.58
CA PHE A 130 3.80 8.01 -13.79
C PHE A 130 3.16 9.16 -14.60
N ALA A 131 3.61 9.39 -15.83
CA ALA A 131 3.02 10.38 -16.72
C ALA A 131 1.55 10.05 -17.01
N GLY A 132 1.20 8.79 -17.23
CA GLY A 132 -0.18 8.34 -17.41
C GLY A 132 -1.05 8.63 -16.18
N VAL A 133 -0.54 8.37 -14.99
CA VAL A 133 -1.22 8.69 -13.72
C VAL A 133 -1.36 10.21 -13.55
N ALA A 134 -0.29 10.98 -13.80
CA ALA A 134 -0.30 12.44 -13.69
C ALA A 134 -1.29 13.09 -14.68
N LEU A 135 -1.46 12.54 -15.88
CA LEU A 135 -2.45 13.02 -16.85
C LEU A 135 -3.88 12.73 -16.42
N LEU A 136 -4.14 11.61 -15.76
CA LEU A 136 -5.46 11.25 -15.26
C LEU A 136 -5.94 12.15 -14.11
N VAL A 137 -5.01 12.69 -13.31
CA VAL A 137 -5.31 13.33 -12.03
C VAL A 137 -4.71 14.74 -11.93
N GLY A 138 -3.98 15.16 -12.97
CA GLY A 138 -3.23 16.41 -12.93
C GLY A 138 -4.10 17.63 -12.58
N ASP A 139 -5.31 17.70 -13.12
CA ASP A 139 -6.24 18.80 -12.86
C ASP A 139 -6.74 18.76 -11.40
N ASP A 140 -7.01 17.58 -10.87
CA ASP A 140 -7.46 17.40 -9.48
C ASP A 140 -6.32 17.68 -8.48
N LEU A 141 -5.09 17.23 -8.79
CA LEU A 141 -3.90 17.52 -7.98
C LEU A 141 -3.52 19.01 -7.97
N LEU A 142 -3.67 19.69 -9.10
CA LEU A 142 -3.39 21.13 -9.21
C LEU A 142 -4.43 21.95 -8.44
N SER A 143 -5.70 21.55 -8.47
CA SER A 143 -6.77 22.17 -7.70
C SER A 143 -6.72 21.85 -6.20
N ALA A 144 -6.29 20.63 -5.82
CA ALA A 144 -6.11 20.19 -4.45
C ALA A 144 -5.01 20.95 -3.68
N GLY A 145 -3.98 21.43 -4.39
CA GLY A 145 -2.95 22.30 -3.81
C GLY A 145 -3.50 23.60 -3.22
N ALA A 146 -4.63 24.09 -3.75
CA ALA A 146 -5.35 25.26 -3.22
C ALA A 146 -6.25 24.91 -2.01
N SER A 147 -6.57 23.64 -1.77
CA SER A 147 -7.50 23.16 -0.73
C SER A 147 -6.85 22.78 0.61
N GLY A 148 -5.52 22.90 0.75
CA GLY A 148 -4.81 22.53 1.99
C GLY A 148 -4.67 21.02 2.24
N GLN A 149 -4.88 20.17 1.24
CA GLN A 149 -4.86 18.70 1.36
C GLN A 149 -3.43 18.10 1.36
N TRP A 150 -2.40 18.94 1.20
CA TRP A 150 -0.99 18.49 1.13
C TRP A 150 -0.55 17.54 2.26
N PRO A 151 -1.02 17.68 3.54
CA PRO A 151 -0.59 16.73 4.57
C PRO A 151 -1.10 15.32 4.30
N GLY A 152 -2.36 15.18 3.84
CA GLY A 152 -2.92 13.88 3.45
C GLY A 152 -2.19 13.26 2.25
N GLN A 153 -1.88 14.07 1.24
CA GLN A 153 -1.09 13.64 0.08
C GLN A 153 0.30 13.17 0.50
N ALA A 154 0.98 13.90 1.40
CA ALA A 154 2.27 13.50 1.95
C ALA A 154 2.19 12.19 2.73
N ALA A 155 1.11 11.97 3.49
CA ALA A 155 0.89 10.71 4.19
C ALA A 155 0.69 9.54 3.22
N ALA A 156 -0.06 9.72 2.12
CA ALA A 156 -0.23 8.70 1.08
C ALA A 156 1.12 8.35 0.42
N LEU A 157 1.96 9.35 0.14
CA LEU A 157 3.31 9.12 -0.39
C LEU A 157 4.21 8.39 0.62
N LEU A 158 4.15 8.73 1.90
CA LEU A 158 4.89 8.01 2.95
C LEU A 158 4.41 6.56 3.09
N ALA A 159 3.10 6.31 2.97
CA ALA A 159 2.57 4.95 2.92
C ALA A 159 3.13 4.16 1.74
N THR A 160 3.21 4.80 0.56
CA THR A 160 3.81 4.23 -0.66
C THR A 160 5.27 3.83 -0.44
N VAL A 161 6.07 4.72 0.16
CA VAL A 161 7.49 4.44 0.48
C VAL A 161 7.60 3.31 1.51
N SER A 162 6.72 3.28 2.53
CA SER A 162 6.71 2.22 3.55
C SER A 162 6.43 0.85 2.94
N TYR A 163 5.47 0.74 2.03
CA TYR A 163 5.22 -0.50 1.28
C TYR A 163 6.39 -0.88 0.38
N ALA A 164 6.97 0.10 -0.32
CA ALA A 164 8.12 -0.14 -1.17
C ALA A 164 9.32 -0.68 -0.37
N PHE A 165 9.56 -0.11 0.81
CA PHE A 165 10.61 -0.60 1.74
C PHE A 165 10.31 -2.02 2.24
N ASN A 166 9.06 -2.36 2.50
CA ASN A 166 8.67 -3.70 2.92
C ASN A 166 8.86 -4.75 1.81
N GLY A 167 8.75 -4.32 0.54
CA GLY A 167 8.90 -5.18 -0.63
C GLY A 167 10.35 -5.43 -1.09
N VAL A 168 11.33 -4.70 -0.54
CA VAL A 168 12.77 -4.80 -0.85
C VAL A 168 13.51 -5.54 0.25
#